data_10508382d29850e5c4caa06311e7fa5f
#
_entry.id   10508382d29850e5c4caa06311e7fa5f
#
_cell.length_a   1.000
_cell.length_b   1.000
_cell.length_c   1.000
_cell.angle_alpha   90.00
_cell.angle_beta   90.00
_cell.angle_gamma   90.00
#
_symmetry.space_group_name_H-M   'P 1'
#
loop_
_entity.id
_entity.type
_entity.pdbx_description
1 polymer ?
#
loop_
_entity_poly.entity_id
_entity_poly.type
_entity_poly.pdbx_seq_one_letter_code
_entity_poly.pdbx_strand_id
1 'polypeptide(L)'
;MQLRGLFSIFFLTFVLSGASAFGEVATIAVASNFAEVAKHLASEFESNSGHRLTIVTGASGRFYAQILNGAPFDVFLSADSEKPSQLISSGYGQPDSAFTYATGRLVLWSRDESLIKDDASVLSSIDSYKVAYANPRLAPYGKAALEVMEALSLFESLERNLVQGENISQVYQFVFTGNAELGFVAQSQIPHNGDFGIGSSWVIPAALHSPIKQDVVLLSRAKDNVAAREFMSFLSLPSSQAVIRSYGYESGGSPR
;
A
#
# COMPACT_ATOMS: atom_id res chain seq x y z
N MET A 1 25.58 2.69 84.34
CA MET A 1 24.86 1.64 83.58
C MET A 1 24.36 2.34 82.31
N GLN A 2 25.08 2.22 81.17
CA GLN A 2 24.78 2.91 79.90
C GLN A 2 24.23 1.89 78.94
N LEU A 3 22.96 2.09 78.51
CA LEU A 3 22.36 1.36 77.40
C LEU A 3 22.76 2.01 76.05
N ARG A 4 23.48 1.27 75.25
CA ARG A 4 23.77 1.64 73.87
C ARG A 4 22.67 1.03 72.97
N GLY A 5 21.78 1.86 72.40
CA GLY A 5 20.81 1.48 71.39
C GLY A 5 21.49 1.32 70.03
N LEU A 6 21.45 0.12 69.44
CA LEU A 6 21.81 -0.11 68.03
C LEU A 6 20.64 0.32 67.14
N PHE A 7 20.85 1.34 66.29
CA PHE A 7 19.97 1.69 65.21
C PHE A 7 20.39 0.87 63.96
N SER A 8 19.62 -0.15 63.59
CA SER A 8 19.78 -0.91 62.36
C SER A 8 19.07 -0.14 61.22
N ILE A 9 19.87 0.46 60.33
CA ILE A 9 19.37 1.09 59.09
C ILE A 9 19.16 -0.02 58.08
N PHE A 10 17.90 -0.32 57.76
CA PHE A 10 17.51 -1.25 56.69
C PHE A 10 17.55 -0.49 55.35
N PHE A 11 18.58 -0.73 54.54
CA PHE A 11 18.71 -0.20 53.18
C PHE A 11 17.85 -1.03 52.26
N LEU A 12 16.66 -0.53 51.90
CA LEU A 12 15.76 -1.15 50.93
C LEU A 12 16.27 -0.83 49.53
N THR A 13 17.04 -1.76 48.93
CA THR A 13 17.48 -1.67 47.53
C THR A 13 16.29 -1.92 46.61
N PHE A 14 15.75 -0.86 46.01
CA PHE A 14 14.75 -0.94 44.96
C PHE A 14 15.44 -1.37 43.66
N VAL A 15 15.36 -2.66 43.34
CA VAL A 15 15.81 -3.18 42.06
C VAL A 15 14.78 -2.76 40.99
N LEU A 16 15.05 -1.68 40.24
CA LEU A 16 14.33 -1.39 39.00
C LEU A 16 14.64 -2.52 38.03
N SER A 17 13.75 -3.49 37.96
CA SER A 17 13.73 -4.44 36.84
C SER A 17 13.33 -3.66 35.59
N GLY A 18 14.30 -3.21 34.82
CA GLY A 18 14.08 -2.70 33.48
C GLY A 18 13.52 -3.87 32.64
N ALA A 19 12.22 -3.88 32.43
CA ALA A 19 11.61 -4.74 31.43
C ALA A 19 12.21 -4.30 30.08
N SER A 20 13.15 -5.08 29.54
CA SER A 20 13.54 -4.96 28.15
C SER A 20 12.27 -5.24 27.34
N ALA A 21 11.64 -4.20 26.83
CA ALA A 21 10.57 -4.34 25.87
C ALA A 21 11.18 -5.02 24.63
N PHE A 22 11.02 -6.34 24.52
CA PHE A 22 11.33 -7.05 23.28
C PHE A 22 10.42 -6.49 22.19
N GLY A 23 11.02 -6.08 21.05
CA GLY A 23 10.23 -5.61 19.93
C GLY A 23 9.26 -6.71 19.47
N GLU A 24 8.01 -6.33 19.28
CA GLU A 24 6.98 -7.22 18.74
C GLU A 24 7.09 -7.32 17.22
N VAL A 25 6.48 -8.35 16.63
CA VAL A 25 6.39 -8.56 15.19
C VAL A 25 4.96 -8.35 14.72
N ALA A 26 4.77 -7.60 13.63
CA ALA A 26 3.50 -7.49 12.95
C ALA A 26 3.61 -7.91 11.49
N THR A 27 2.60 -8.65 10.98
CA THR A 27 2.50 -9.05 9.59
C THR A 27 1.53 -8.15 8.85
N ILE A 28 2.04 -7.42 7.86
CA ILE A 28 1.31 -6.38 7.13
C ILE A 28 0.97 -6.88 5.73
N ALA A 29 -0.32 -7.03 5.42
CA ALA A 29 -0.81 -7.27 4.06
C ALA A 29 -0.87 -5.93 3.31
N VAL A 30 -0.15 -5.81 2.20
CA VAL A 30 0.03 -4.55 1.48
C VAL A 30 -0.39 -4.70 0.02
N ALA A 31 -1.29 -3.85 -0.45
CA ALA A 31 -1.62 -3.75 -1.87
C ALA A 31 -0.35 -3.46 -2.69
N SER A 32 -0.15 -4.21 -3.77
CA SER A 32 1.14 -4.28 -4.47
C SER A 32 1.62 -2.95 -5.08
N ASN A 33 0.73 -2.00 -5.35
CA ASN A 33 1.09 -0.64 -5.75
C ASN A 33 1.89 0.11 -4.68
N PHE A 34 1.69 -0.23 -3.41
CA PHE A 34 2.34 0.43 -2.26
C PHE A 34 3.57 -0.34 -1.74
N ALA A 35 4.01 -1.40 -2.44
CA ALA A 35 5.05 -2.31 -1.99
C ALA A 35 6.38 -1.62 -1.64
N GLU A 36 6.89 -0.75 -2.51
CA GLU A 36 8.19 -0.07 -2.28
C GLU A 36 8.09 0.97 -1.17
N VAL A 37 6.99 1.73 -1.12
CA VAL A 37 6.72 2.68 -0.04
C VAL A 37 6.62 1.96 1.30
N ALA A 38 5.91 0.84 1.35
CA ALA A 38 5.75 0.05 2.58
C ALA A 38 7.10 -0.49 3.08
N LYS A 39 7.99 -0.94 2.20
CA LYS A 39 9.34 -1.38 2.57
C LYS A 39 10.17 -0.22 3.14
N HIS A 40 10.11 0.95 2.50
CA HIS A 40 10.80 2.16 2.97
C HIS A 40 10.30 2.54 4.38
N LEU A 41 9.00 2.69 4.54
CA LEU A 41 8.38 3.04 5.82
C LEU A 41 8.60 1.98 6.90
N ALA A 42 8.61 0.68 6.53
CA ALA A 42 8.92 -0.41 7.47
C ALA A 42 10.36 -0.29 7.99
N SER A 43 11.33 0.00 7.12
CA SER A 43 12.73 0.19 7.53
C SER A 43 12.90 1.36 8.51
N GLU A 44 12.24 2.50 8.24
CA GLU A 44 12.25 3.65 9.15
C GLU A 44 11.55 3.33 10.49
N PHE A 45 10.39 2.69 10.44
CA PHE A 45 9.64 2.29 11.64
C PHE A 45 10.44 1.34 12.52
N GLU A 46 11.01 0.27 11.95
CA GLU A 46 11.81 -0.72 12.67
C GLU A 46 13.04 -0.07 13.34
N SER A 47 13.71 0.86 12.65
CA SER A 47 14.87 1.57 13.18
C SER A 47 14.54 2.45 14.38
N ASN A 48 13.33 3.01 14.42
CA ASN A 48 12.90 3.95 15.45
C ASN A 48 12.18 3.29 16.64
N SER A 49 11.50 2.17 16.40
CA SER A 49 10.64 1.53 17.42
C SER A 49 11.26 0.28 18.05
N GLY A 50 12.21 -0.36 17.35
CA GLY A 50 12.73 -1.68 17.73
C GLY A 50 11.77 -2.84 17.43
N HIS A 51 10.57 -2.58 16.93
CA HIS A 51 9.64 -3.60 16.43
C HIS A 51 10.09 -4.14 15.07
N ARG A 52 9.44 -5.22 14.62
CA ARG A 52 9.70 -5.85 13.32
C ARG A 52 8.42 -5.95 12.51
N LEU A 53 8.51 -5.70 11.20
CA LEU A 53 7.39 -5.83 10.26
C LEU A 53 7.69 -6.88 9.19
N THR A 54 6.73 -7.77 8.98
CA THR A 54 6.75 -8.70 7.84
C THR A 54 5.81 -8.15 6.76
N ILE A 55 6.37 -7.61 5.69
CA ILE A 55 5.59 -7.05 4.57
C ILE A 55 5.26 -8.17 3.58
N VAL A 56 3.96 -8.38 3.34
CA VAL A 56 3.44 -9.32 2.33
C VAL A 56 2.67 -8.52 1.29
N THR A 57 3.05 -8.66 0.00
CA THR A 57 2.46 -7.85 -1.08
C THR A 57 1.59 -8.67 -2.01
N GLY A 58 0.48 -8.08 -2.50
CA GLY A 58 -0.45 -8.75 -3.40
C GLY A 58 -1.62 -7.88 -3.83
N ALA A 59 -2.62 -8.47 -4.46
CA ALA A 59 -3.86 -7.77 -4.81
C ALA A 59 -4.76 -7.58 -3.58
N SER A 60 -5.40 -6.40 -3.43
CA SER A 60 -6.31 -6.10 -2.32
C SER A 60 -7.43 -7.13 -2.16
N GLY A 61 -8.06 -7.55 -3.27
CA GLY A 61 -9.12 -8.55 -3.23
C GLY A 61 -8.65 -9.93 -2.80
N ARG A 62 -7.40 -10.31 -3.12
CA ARG A 62 -6.81 -11.56 -2.67
C ARG A 62 -6.58 -11.55 -1.16
N PHE A 63 -6.02 -10.47 -0.62
CA PHE A 63 -5.83 -10.32 0.82
C PHE A 63 -7.16 -10.29 1.57
N TYR A 64 -8.16 -9.58 1.05
CA TYR A 64 -9.50 -9.59 1.62
C TYR A 64 -10.06 -11.01 1.76
N ALA A 65 -10.00 -11.82 0.69
CA ALA A 65 -10.43 -13.21 0.73
C ALA A 65 -9.60 -14.06 1.71
N GLN A 66 -8.29 -13.86 1.77
CA GLN A 66 -7.41 -14.57 2.71
C GLN A 66 -7.73 -14.22 4.17
N ILE A 67 -7.99 -12.94 4.48
CA ILE A 67 -8.36 -12.48 5.83
C ILE A 67 -9.68 -13.12 6.27
N LEU A 68 -10.70 -13.15 5.40
CA LEU A 68 -11.96 -13.83 5.69
C LEU A 68 -11.77 -15.34 5.94
N ASN A 69 -10.75 -15.97 5.36
CA ASN A 69 -10.37 -17.35 5.59
C ASN A 69 -9.34 -17.55 6.71
N GLY A 70 -9.11 -16.53 7.56
CA GLY A 70 -8.29 -16.63 8.76
C GLY A 70 -6.79 -16.50 8.56
N ALA A 71 -6.33 -15.93 7.43
CA ALA A 71 -4.92 -15.64 7.23
C ALA A 71 -4.36 -14.72 8.35
N PRO A 72 -3.14 -14.99 8.86
CA PRO A 72 -2.63 -14.37 10.06
C PRO A 72 -1.98 -12.99 9.81
N PHE A 73 -2.70 -12.09 9.14
CA PHE A 73 -2.29 -10.71 8.99
C PHE A 73 -2.72 -9.87 10.20
N ASP A 74 -1.96 -8.83 10.51
CA ASP A 74 -2.20 -7.93 11.64
C ASP A 74 -2.73 -6.57 11.17
N VAL A 75 -2.22 -6.06 10.04
CA VAL A 75 -2.68 -4.83 9.40
C VAL A 75 -2.91 -5.09 7.91
N PHE A 76 -3.92 -4.44 7.36
CA PHE A 76 -4.18 -4.50 5.92
C PHE A 76 -4.19 -3.09 5.32
N LEU A 77 -3.23 -2.83 4.41
CA LEU A 77 -3.15 -1.64 3.56
C LEU A 77 -3.78 -1.99 2.21
N SER A 78 -5.05 -1.61 2.03
CA SER A 78 -5.78 -1.81 0.78
C SER A 78 -5.55 -0.67 -0.20
N ALA A 79 -5.69 -0.94 -1.50
CA ALA A 79 -5.75 0.09 -2.54
C ALA A 79 -7.17 0.63 -2.78
N ASP A 80 -8.11 0.33 -1.91
CA ASP A 80 -9.47 0.90 -1.86
C ASP A 80 -9.95 1.08 -0.42
N SER A 81 -11.06 1.78 -0.23
CA SER A 81 -11.73 1.98 1.06
C SER A 81 -12.82 0.93 1.34
N GLU A 82 -13.27 0.22 0.30
CA GLU A 82 -14.39 -0.71 0.39
C GLU A 82 -14.05 -1.95 1.23
N LYS A 83 -12.92 -2.59 0.92
CA LYS A 83 -12.51 -3.82 1.61
C LYS A 83 -12.20 -3.61 3.10
N PRO A 84 -11.45 -2.56 3.52
CA PRO A 84 -11.32 -2.23 4.93
C PRO A 84 -12.66 -2.03 5.64
N SER A 85 -13.58 -1.29 5.04
CA SER A 85 -14.93 -1.09 5.58
C SER A 85 -15.72 -2.40 5.70
N GLN A 86 -15.66 -3.28 4.71
CA GLN A 86 -16.29 -4.60 4.74
C GLN A 86 -15.69 -5.51 5.82
N LEU A 87 -14.38 -5.46 6.05
CA LEU A 87 -13.72 -6.21 7.13
C LEU A 87 -14.19 -5.74 8.51
N ILE A 88 -14.34 -4.44 8.71
CA ILE A 88 -14.87 -3.88 9.97
C ILE A 88 -16.32 -4.34 10.19
N SER A 89 -17.18 -4.17 9.19
CA SER A 89 -18.60 -4.55 9.30
C SER A 89 -18.81 -6.05 9.51
N SER A 90 -17.85 -6.88 9.05
CA SER A 90 -17.88 -8.34 9.23
C SER A 90 -17.12 -8.83 10.48
N GLY A 91 -16.59 -7.91 11.32
CA GLY A 91 -15.91 -8.24 12.57
C GLY A 91 -14.44 -8.68 12.43
N TYR A 92 -13.87 -8.63 11.23
CA TYR A 92 -12.45 -8.95 10.98
C TYR A 92 -11.52 -7.74 11.14
N GLY A 93 -12.04 -6.50 11.05
CA GLY A 93 -11.32 -5.25 11.32
C GLY A 93 -11.75 -4.63 12.63
N GLN A 94 -10.84 -3.94 13.31
CA GLN A 94 -11.15 -3.19 14.52
C GLN A 94 -12.02 -1.98 14.18
N PRO A 95 -13.12 -1.74 14.91
CA PRO A 95 -13.91 -0.52 14.76
C PRO A 95 -13.01 0.73 14.89
N ASP A 96 -13.33 1.77 14.13
CA ASP A 96 -12.67 3.09 14.16
C ASP A 96 -11.15 3.08 13.88
N SER A 97 -10.59 1.93 13.42
CA SER A 97 -9.18 1.85 13.09
C SER A 97 -8.85 2.24 11.65
N ALA A 98 -9.84 2.24 10.76
CA ALA A 98 -9.59 2.50 9.35
C ALA A 98 -9.46 4.02 9.06
N PHE A 99 -8.47 4.34 8.23
CA PHE A 99 -8.31 5.69 7.69
C PHE A 99 -7.65 5.64 6.30
N THR A 100 -7.88 6.69 5.51
CA THR A 100 -7.22 6.82 4.20
C THR A 100 -5.77 7.24 4.42
N TYR A 101 -4.80 6.38 4.07
CA TYR A 101 -3.38 6.68 4.21
C TYR A 101 -2.78 7.32 2.95
N ALA A 102 -3.40 7.12 1.78
CA ALA A 102 -2.95 7.66 0.49
C ALA A 102 -4.10 7.71 -0.53
N THR A 103 -3.98 8.57 -1.54
CA THR A 103 -4.77 8.49 -2.77
C THR A 103 -3.83 8.25 -3.95
N GLY A 104 -4.07 7.17 -4.69
CA GLY A 104 -3.22 6.76 -5.79
C GLY A 104 -3.55 7.44 -7.10
N ARG A 105 -2.59 7.44 -8.03
CA ARG A 105 -2.76 7.91 -9.41
C ARG A 105 -2.49 6.79 -10.39
N LEU A 106 -3.38 6.66 -11.37
CA LEU A 106 -3.23 5.72 -12.47
C LEU A 106 -2.44 6.40 -13.59
N VAL A 107 -1.57 5.64 -14.23
CA VAL A 107 -0.71 6.09 -15.35
C VAL A 107 -0.72 5.02 -16.43
N LEU A 108 -0.85 5.43 -17.69
CA LEU A 108 -0.46 4.59 -18.83
C LEU A 108 1.05 4.74 -19.01
N TRP A 109 1.78 3.63 -19.06
CA TRP A 109 3.24 3.63 -19.15
C TRP A 109 3.75 2.66 -20.21
N SER A 110 4.86 3.03 -20.84
CA SER A 110 5.66 2.20 -21.75
C SER A 110 7.14 2.35 -21.44
N ARG A 111 7.92 1.30 -21.71
CA ARG A 111 9.40 1.41 -21.71
C ARG A 111 9.96 2.19 -22.89
N ASP A 112 9.21 2.30 -23.98
CA ASP A 112 9.59 3.08 -25.14
C ASP A 112 9.36 4.57 -24.86
N GLU A 113 10.43 5.36 -24.88
CA GLU A 113 10.42 6.79 -24.59
C GLU A 113 9.60 7.61 -25.58
N SER A 114 9.33 7.07 -26.77
CA SER A 114 8.64 7.76 -27.85
C SER A 114 7.18 7.34 -28.05
N LEU A 115 6.73 6.29 -27.36
CA LEU A 115 5.45 5.64 -27.66
C LEU A 115 4.24 6.43 -27.15
N ILE A 116 4.32 7.01 -25.94
CA ILE A 116 3.22 7.77 -25.31
C ILE A 116 3.51 9.27 -25.41
N LYS A 117 2.55 10.04 -25.92
CA LYS A 117 2.61 11.50 -26.08
C LYS A 117 1.60 12.17 -25.17
N ASP A 118 1.80 12.14 -23.88
CA ASP A 118 0.97 12.85 -22.86
C ASP A 118 -0.57 12.79 -23.04
N ASP A 119 -1.06 11.81 -23.84
CA ASP A 119 -2.49 11.61 -24.13
C ASP A 119 -2.84 10.14 -24.40
N ALA A 120 -4.13 9.88 -24.65
CA ALA A 120 -4.65 8.54 -24.97
C ALA A 120 -4.44 8.11 -26.43
N SER A 121 -3.84 8.93 -27.29
CA SER A 121 -3.80 8.69 -28.75
C SER A 121 -3.17 7.35 -29.13
N VAL A 122 -2.15 6.91 -28.38
CA VAL A 122 -1.51 5.60 -28.56
C VAL A 122 -2.50 4.44 -28.46
N LEU A 123 -3.52 4.56 -27.62
CA LEU A 123 -4.56 3.54 -27.44
C LEU A 123 -5.51 3.42 -28.65
N SER A 124 -5.51 4.37 -29.55
CA SER A 124 -6.28 4.32 -30.80
C SER A 124 -5.53 3.62 -31.95
N SER A 125 -4.22 3.35 -31.78
CA SER A 125 -3.34 2.71 -32.79
C SER A 125 -3.06 1.24 -32.45
N ILE A 126 -4.03 0.52 -31.99
CA ILE A 126 -3.95 -0.68 -31.13
C ILE A 126 -3.58 -1.98 -31.85
N ASP A 127 -3.75 -2.10 -33.15
CA ASP A 127 -3.48 -3.36 -33.87
C ASP A 127 -2.04 -3.88 -33.69
N SER A 128 -1.15 -3.04 -33.17
CA SER A 128 0.28 -3.32 -33.02
C SER A 128 0.76 -3.53 -31.57
N TYR A 129 -0.04 -3.24 -30.55
CA TYR A 129 0.43 -3.19 -29.16
C TYR A 129 -0.44 -4.00 -28.20
N LYS A 130 0.20 -4.73 -27.30
CA LYS A 130 -0.45 -5.32 -26.12
C LYS A 130 -0.54 -4.30 -25.00
N VAL A 131 -1.70 -4.24 -24.34
CA VAL A 131 -1.97 -3.34 -23.23
C VAL A 131 -2.22 -4.15 -21.96
N ALA A 132 -1.32 -4.03 -21.00
CA ALA A 132 -1.45 -4.73 -19.73
C ALA A 132 -2.30 -3.93 -18.73
N TYR A 133 -3.15 -4.63 -17.99
CA TYR A 133 -3.96 -4.07 -16.90
C TYR A 133 -4.14 -5.10 -15.78
N ALA A 134 -4.39 -4.64 -14.55
CA ALA A 134 -4.62 -5.55 -13.44
C ALA A 134 -6.06 -6.10 -13.47
N ASN A 135 -6.27 -7.29 -12.90
CA ASN A 135 -7.60 -7.88 -12.79
C ASN A 135 -8.55 -6.96 -12.00
N PRO A 136 -9.63 -6.43 -12.62
CA PRO A 136 -10.51 -5.45 -11.97
C PRO A 136 -11.31 -6.03 -10.80
N ARG A 137 -11.46 -7.37 -10.73
CA ARG A 137 -12.11 -8.05 -9.59
C ARG A 137 -11.24 -8.10 -8.35
N LEU A 138 -9.91 -8.03 -8.51
CA LEU A 138 -8.93 -8.22 -7.44
C LEU A 138 -8.18 -6.93 -7.07
N ALA A 139 -7.97 -6.05 -8.06
CA ALA A 139 -7.11 -4.89 -7.94
C ALA A 139 -7.87 -3.59 -8.24
N PRO A 140 -7.92 -2.62 -7.30
CA PRO A 140 -8.57 -1.32 -7.51
C PRO A 140 -8.00 -0.54 -8.70
N TYR A 141 -6.69 -0.60 -8.94
CA TYR A 141 -6.08 -0.03 -10.14
C TYR A 141 -6.54 -0.69 -11.43
N GLY A 142 -6.88 -1.99 -11.38
CA GLY A 142 -7.47 -2.70 -12.53
C GLY A 142 -8.90 -2.22 -12.81
N LYS A 143 -9.69 -1.96 -11.75
CA LYS A 143 -11.00 -1.34 -11.87
C LYS A 143 -10.90 0.06 -12.48
N ALA A 144 -9.98 0.88 -12.00
CA ALA A 144 -9.75 2.21 -12.55
C ALA A 144 -9.31 2.16 -14.03
N ALA A 145 -8.43 1.21 -14.41
CA ALA A 145 -8.05 1.01 -15.82
C ALA A 145 -9.24 0.63 -16.71
N LEU A 146 -10.13 -0.25 -16.22
CA LEU A 146 -11.37 -0.60 -16.91
C LEU A 146 -12.27 0.62 -17.09
N GLU A 147 -12.50 1.41 -16.04
CA GLU A 147 -13.28 2.65 -16.09
C GLU A 147 -12.71 3.63 -17.13
N VAL A 148 -11.38 3.77 -17.23
CA VAL A 148 -10.73 4.61 -18.26
C VAL A 148 -11.01 4.09 -19.67
N MET A 149 -10.85 2.78 -19.90
CA MET A 149 -11.09 2.19 -21.22
C MET A 149 -12.56 2.32 -21.64
N GLU A 150 -13.49 2.19 -20.69
CA GLU A 150 -14.92 2.41 -20.91
C GLU A 150 -15.25 3.88 -21.19
N ALA A 151 -14.72 4.81 -20.38
CA ALA A 151 -14.94 6.25 -20.54
C ALA A 151 -14.44 6.77 -21.89
N LEU A 152 -13.37 6.17 -22.42
CA LEU A 152 -12.82 6.49 -23.74
C LEU A 152 -13.44 5.67 -24.88
N SER A 153 -14.40 4.77 -24.59
CA SER A 153 -15.02 3.84 -25.55
C SER A 153 -14.00 2.95 -26.29
N LEU A 154 -12.92 2.56 -25.59
CA LEU A 154 -11.81 1.80 -26.14
C LEU A 154 -11.83 0.32 -25.74
N PHE A 155 -12.64 -0.11 -24.77
CA PHE A 155 -12.58 -1.46 -24.23
C PHE A 155 -12.78 -2.55 -25.30
N GLU A 156 -13.81 -2.42 -26.14
CA GLU A 156 -14.11 -3.41 -27.18
C GLU A 156 -13.00 -3.52 -28.24
N SER A 157 -12.41 -2.37 -28.63
CA SER A 157 -11.31 -2.34 -29.61
C SER A 157 -10.01 -2.91 -29.05
N LEU A 158 -9.77 -2.73 -27.74
CA LEU A 158 -8.61 -3.23 -27.02
C LEU A 158 -8.69 -4.72 -26.67
N GLU A 159 -9.88 -5.30 -26.55
CA GLU A 159 -10.14 -6.60 -25.90
C GLU A 159 -9.16 -7.70 -26.36
N ARG A 160 -8.87 -7.77 -27.66
CA ARG A 160 -7.97 -8.79 -28.24
C ARG A 160 -6.51 -8.61 -27.86
N ASN A 161 -6.13 -7.39 -27.46
CA ASN A 161 -4.77 -6.98 -27.15
C ASN A 161 -4.53 -6.80 -25.66
N LEU A 162 -5.58 -7.00 -24.84
CA LEU A 162 -5.48 -6.89 -23.39
C LEU A 162 -4.72 -8.06 -22.76
N VAL A 163 -3.78 -7.75 -21.89
CA VAL A 163 -3.04 -8.72 -21.06
C VAL A 163 -3.36 -8.45 -19.62
N GLN A 164 -4.04 -9.40 -18.97
CA GLN A 164 -4.47 -9.24 -17.59
C GLN A 164 -3.45 -9.80 -16.60
N GLY A 165 -2.98 -8.95 -15.66
CA GLY A 165 -2.20 -9.35 -14.49
C GLY A 165 -3.10 -9.56 -13.25
N GLU A 166 -2.70 -10.41 -12.32
CA GLU A 166 -3.43 -10.58 -11.04
C GLU A 166 -3.45 -9.30 -10.18
N ASN A 167 -2.38 -8.52 -10.26
CA ASN A 167 -2.19 -7.29 -9.49
C ASN A 167 -1.36 -6.28 -10.29
N ILE A 168 -1.26 -5.05 -9.78
CA ILE A 168 -0.62 -3.96 -10.51
C ILE A 168 0.91 -4.14 -10.65
N SER A 169 1.57 -4.85 -9.74
CA SER A 169 3.00 -5.13 -9.88
C SER A 169 3.28 -6.12 -11.00
N GLN A 170 2.40 -7.07 -11.24
CA GLN A 170 2.51 -7.96 -12.39
C GLN A 170 2.33 -7.21 -13.72
N VAL A 171 1.42 -6.22 -13.77
CA VAL A 171 1.26 -5.33 -14.94
C VAL A 171 2.56 -4.58 -15.22
N TYR A 172 3.14 -3.96 -14.20
CA TYR A 172 4.44 -3.29 -14.32
C TYR A 172 5.51 -4.25 -14.89
N GLN A 173 5.57 -5.49 -14.36
CA GLN A 173 6.52 -6.49 -14.84
C GLN A 173 6.28 -6.87 -16.31
N PHE A 174 5.04 -7.01 -16.77
CA PHE A 174 4.74 -7.31 -18.16
C PHE A 174 5.31 -6.24 -19.10
N VAL A 175 5.15 -4.96 -18.77
CA VAL A 175 5.71 -3.87 -19.56
C VAL A 175 7.23 -3.80 -19.42
N PHE A 176 7.75 -3.92 -18.19
CA PHE A 176 9.18 -3.86 -17.93
C PHE A 176 9.98 -4.94 -18.66
N THR A 177 9.43 -6.14 -18.80
CA THR A 177 10.05 -7.27 -19.49
C THR A 177 9.72 -7.36 -20.98
N GLY A 178 8.89 -6.45 -21.51
CA GLY A 178 8.50 -6.43 -22.94
C GLY A 178 7.45 -7.47 -23.31
N ASN A 179 6.71 -8.02 -22.33
CA ASN A 179 5.57 -8.91 -22.59
C ASN A 179 4.29 -8.12 -22.97
N ALA A 180 4.28 -6.83 -22.73
CA ALA A 180 3.32 -5.84 -23.21
C ALA A 180 4.06 -4.54 -23.52
N GLU A 181 3.64 -3.81 -24.53
CA GLU A 181 4.22 -2.52 -24.90
C GLU A 181 3.70 -1.38 -24.01
N LEU A 182 2.46 -1.51 -23.57
CA LEU A 182 1.74 -0.52 -22.75
C LEU A 182 1.18 -1.19 -21.49
N GLY A 183 1.05 -0.43 -20.41
CA GLY A 183 0.38 -0.91 -19.20
C GLY A 183 -0.21 0.21 -18.37
N PHE A 184 -1.39 -0.05 -17.80
CA PHE A 184 -1.99 0.78 -16.76
C PHE A 184 -1.33 0.44 -15.42
N VAL A 185 -0.45 1.31 -14.93
CA VAL A 185 0.35 1.11 -13.72
C VAL A 185 0.05 2.18 -12.67
N ALA A 186 0.48 1.97 -11.44
CA ALA A 186 0.45 3.02 -10.42
C ALA A 186 1.63 3.99 -10.64
N GLN A 187 1.39 5.28 -10.46
CA GLN A 187 2.46 6.30 -10.56
C GLN A 187 3.64 5.96 -9.63
N SER A 188 3.37 5.40 -8.46
CA SER A 188 4.39 4.96 -7.49
C SER A 188 5.36 3.88 -7.98
N GLN A 189 5.03 3.21 -9.07
CA GLN A 189 5.87 2.14 -9.64
C GLN A 189 6.86 2.66 -10.68
N ILE A 190 6.66 3.89 -11.17
CA ILE A 190 7.55 4.53 -12.14
C ILE A 190 8.65 5.24 -11.35
N PRO A 191 9.95 5.08 -11.72
CA PRO A 191 11.05 5.75 -11.02
C PRO A 191 10.88 7.27 -10.98
N HIS A 192 11.03 7.87 -9.78
CA HIS A 192 10.64 9.26 -9.51
C HIS A 192 11.83 10.24 -9.39
N ASN A 193 13.05 9.85 -9.71
CA ASN A 193 14.25 10.66 -9.47
C ASN A 193 14.42 11.87 -10.41
N GLY A 194 13.29 12.51 -10.81
CA GLY A 194 13.31 13.66 -11.70
C GLY A 194 13.61 13.33 -13.17
N ASP A 195 14.16 12.16 -13.40
CA ASP A 195 14.27 11.50 -14.68
C ASP A 195 13.18 10.42 -14.72
N PHE A 196 12.15 10.62 -15.51
CA PHE A 196 11.35 9.52 -16.03
C PHE A 196 12.25 8.69 -16.97
N GLY A 197 13.43 8.34 -16.48
CA GLY A 197 14.60 7.90 -17.22
C GLY A 197 14.45 6.55 -17.88
N ILE A 198 13.26 5.94 -17.88
CA ILE A 198 12.96 4.74 -18.65
C ILE A 198 11.51 4.84 -19.14
N GLY A 199 11.33 5.23 -20.40
CA GLY A 199 10.06 5.14 -21.08
C GLY A 199 9.25 6.44 -21.13
N SER A 200 8.03 6.32 -21.64
CA SER A 200 7.05 7.39 -21.76
C SER A 200 5.79 7.09 -20.94
N SER A 201 5.08 8.12 -20.53
CA SER A 201 3.89 7.94 -19.69
C SER A 201 2.85 9.01 -19.94
N TRP A 202 1.59 8.66 -19.67
CA TRP A 202 0.48 9.57 -19.59
C TRP A 202 -0.21 9.44 -18.25
N VAL A 203 -0.18 10.50 -17.43
CA VAL A 203 -0.92 10.53 -16.16
C VAL A 203 -2.40 10.63 -16.49
N ILE A 204 -3.18 9.63 -16.09
CA ILE A 204 -4.60 9.55 -16.40
C ILE A 204 -5.35 10.66 -15.67
N PRO A 205 -6.15 11.48 -16.39
CA PRO A 205 -7.01 12.48 -15.76
C PRO A 205 -7.98 11.87 -14.76
N ALA A 206 -8.09 12.46 -13.58
CA ALA A 206 -8.96 11.98 -12.50
C ALA A 206 -10.45 11.91 -12.88
N ALA A 207 -10.87 12.60 -13.93
CA ALA A 207 -12.25 12.56 -14.44
C ALA A 207 -12.58 11.26 -15.18
N LEU A 208 -11.58 10.44 -15.57
CA LEU A 208 -11.79 9.21 -16.33
C LEU A 208 -11.98 7.96 -15.47
N HIS A 209 -11.77 8.06 -14.17
CA HIS A 209 -11.97 6.94 -13.24
C HIS A 209 -12.34 7.42 -11.83
N SER A 210 -12.90 6.53 -11.05
CA SER A 210 -13.17 6.77 -9.63
C SER A 210 -11.87 7.00 -8.85
N PRO A 211 -11.85 7.89 -7.82
CA PRO A 211 -10.67 8.13 -6.99
C PRO A 211 -10.16 6.83 -6.34
N ILE A 212 -8.85 6.59 -6.43
CA ILE A 212 -8.20 5.41 -5.85
C ILE A 212 -7.78 5.73 -4.40
N LYS A 213 -8.79 5.91 -3.51
CA LYS A 213 -8.55 6.12 -2.08
C LYS A 213 -8.12 4.82 -1.44
N GLN A 214 -7.02 4.84 -0.72
CA GLN A 214 -6.38 3.66 -0.13
C GLN A 214 -6.48 3.73 1.39
N ASP A 215 -7.21 2.79 1.97
CA ASP A 215 -7.42 2.74 3.41
C ASP A 215 -6.60 1.61 4.05
N VAL A 216 -6.15 1.89 5.25
CA VAL A 216 -5.55 0.91 6.16
C VAL A 216 -6.56 0.50 7.22
N VAL A 217 -6.49 -0.74 7.70
CA VAL A 217 -7.27 -1.24 8.83
C VAL A 217 -6.44 -2.15 9.72
N LEU A 218 -6.59 -1.99 11.04
CA LEU A 218 -6.09 -2.94 12.04
C LEU A 218 -7.02 -4.15 12.08
N LEU A 219 -6.48 -5.35 11.92
CA LEU A 219 -7.29 -6.56 11.96
C LEU A 219 -7.62 -6.97 13.40
N SER A 220 -8.80 -7.53 13.60
CA SER A 220 -9.34 -7.83 14.95
C SER A 220 -8.45 -8.77 15.76
N ARG A 221 -7.72 -9.68 15.10
CA ARG A 221 -6.76 -10.56 15.76
C ARG A 221 -5.57 -9.82 16.37
N ALA A 222 -5.23 -8.66 15.84
CA ALA A 222 -4.06 -7.86 16.21
C ALA A 222 -4.39 -6.70 17.15
N LYS A 223 -5.59 -6.68 17.76
CA LYS A 223 -6.04 -5.59 18.64
C LYS A 223 -5.05 -5.25 19.76
N ASP A 224 -4.34 -6.26 20.26
CA ASP A 224 -3.38 -6.14 21.36
C ASP A 224 -1.90 -6.15 20.86
N ASN A 225 -1.64 -6.26 19.54
CA ASN A 225 -0.30 -6.21 18.97
C ASN A 225 0.20 -4.76 18.94
N VAL A 226 1.20 -4.46 19.74
CA VAL A 226 1.74 -3.09 19.90
C VAL A 226 2.41 -2.64 18.59
N ALA A 227 3.21 -3.50 17.95
CA ALA A 227 3.88 -3.16 16.69
C ALA A 227 2.88 -2.78 15.58
N ALA A 228 1.76 -3.51 15.47
CA ALA A 228 0.71 -3.21 14.50
C ALA A 228 0.06 -1.84 14.76
N ARG A 229 -0.28 -1.54 16.01
CA ARG A 229 -0.92 -0.27 16.41
C ARG A 229 0.01 0.92 16.23
N GLU A 230 1.26 0.77 16.63
CA GLU A 230 2.26 1.83 16.48
C GLU A 230 2.58 2.08 15.01
N PHE A 231 2.65 1.04 14.17
CA PHE A 231 2.81 1.20 12.72
C PHE A 231 1.64 1.96 12.08
N MET A 232 0.40 1.67 12.50
CA MET A 232 -0.77 2.43 12.05
C MET A 232 -0.64 3.92 12.39
N SER A 233 -0.22 4.23 13.62
CA SER A 233 0.02 5.62 14.05
C SER A 233 1.17 6.26 13.28
N PHE A 234 2.24 5.51 13.04
CA PHE A 234 3.40 5.95 12.27
C PHE A 234 3.04 6.36 10.84
N LEU A 235 2.14 5.62 10.17
CA LEU A 235 1.67 5.95 8.81
C LEU A 235 1.05 7.36 8.74
N SER A 236 0.46 7.85 9.83
CA SER A 236 -0.20 9.16 9.91
C SER A 236 0.76 10.32 10.19
N LEU A 237 2.01 10.04 10.57
CA LEU A 237 2.99 11.09 10.87
C LEU A 237 3.29 11.95 9.65
N PRO A 238 3.53 13.26 9.83
CA PRO A 238 3.91 14.15 8.72
C PRO A 238 5.12 13.68 7.93
N SER A 239 6.12 13.05 8.60
CA SER A 239 7.29 12.44 7.95
C SER A 239 6.92 11.29 7.04
N SER A 240 6.12 10.34 7.52
CA SER A 240 5.64 9.20 6.74
C SER A 240 4.78 9.66 5.57
N GLN A 241 3.91 10.65 5.79
CA GLN A 241 3.11 11.27 4.72
C GLN A 241 3.98 12.00 3.68
N ALA A 242 5.13 12.58 4.08
CA ALA A 242 6.09 13.16 3.15
C ALA A 242 6.75 12.08 2.27
N VAL A 243 7.14 10.94 2.86
CA VAL A 243 7.63 9.78 2.12
C VAL A 243 6.58 9.29 1.13
N ILE A 244 5.33 9.09 1.56
CA ILE A 244 4.22 8.65 0.70
C ILE A 244 4.07 9.59 -0.51
N ARG A 245 4.08 10.92 -0.29
CA ARG A 245 3.99 11.91 -1.38
C ARG A 245 5.17 11.83 -2.34
N SER A 246 6.39 11.57 -1.85
CA SER A 246 7.57 11.48 -2.72
C SER A 246 7.49 10.34 -3.74
N TYR A 247 6.62 9.33 -3.49
CA TYR A 247 6.31 8.27 -4.44
C TYR A 247 5.11 8.57 -5.36
N GLY A 248 4.64 9.84 -5.43
CA GLY A 248 3.58 10.26 -6.35
C GLY A 248 2.15 10.03 -5.85
N TYR A 249 1.96 9.71 -4.57
CA TYR A 249 0.63 9.69 -3.94
C TYR A 249 0.18 11.08 -3.52
N GLU A 250 -1.13 11.29 -3.47
CA GLU A 250 -1.71 12.39 -2.72
C GLU A 250 -1.85 11.98 -1.25
N SER A 251 -1.76 12.96 -0.35
CA SER A 251 -1.85 12.70 1.09
C SER A 251 -3.17 12.05 1.47
N GLY A 252 -3.10 11.12 2.38
CA GLY A 252 -4.25 10.61 3.11
C GLY A 252 -4.74 11.58 4.20
N GLY A 253 -5.83 11.18 4.87
CA GLY A 253 -6.29 11.84 6.09
C GLY A 253 -5.60 11.29 7.34
N SER A 254 -5.76 11.99 8.46
CA SER A 254 -5.42 11.42 9.78
C SER A 254 -6.52 10.47 10.27
N PRO A 255 -6.22 9.53 11.19
CA PRO A 255 -7.25 8.78 11.92
C PRO A 255 -8.27 9.72 12.54
N ARG A 256 -9.52 9.32 12.52
CA ARG A 256 -10.63 10.08 13.16
C ARG A 256 -10.63 9.86 14.66
#